data_346ca3ffc5a60636a1f45dc132c0eeaf
#
_entry.id   346ca3ffc5a60636a1f45dc132c0eeaf
#
_cell.length_a   1.000
_cell.length_b   1.000
_cell.length_c   1.000
_cell.angle_alpha   90.00
_cell.angle_beta   90.00
_cell.angle_gamma   90.00
#
_symmetry.space_group_name_H-M   'P 1'
#
loop_
_entity.id
_entity.type
_entity.pdbx_description
1 polymer ?
#
loop_
_entity_poly.entity_id
_entity_poly.type
_entity_poly.pdbx_seq_one_letter_code
_entity_poly.pdbx_strand_id
1 'polypeptide(L)'
;LSGTSRLHDLFIRWEAMTPGEFAAAGATLEITYGWTESPFGETLVMRTNRGVCGLAFAADIGREAAFQDMATRWPMAALRPEQTGLSSAVENLFKPKSSAKLHLIGAPFQIKVWQALLQIPSGHVSTYSDIARAIQAPKAVRAVGTAVGRNPISWLIPCHRALRKTGALG
;
A
#
# COMPACT_ATOMS: atom_id res chain seq x y z
N LEU A 1 4.69 11.22 10.05
CA LEU A 1 3.39 10.71 10.49
C LEU A 1 3.45 9.20 10.61
N SER A 2 2.95 8.65 11.69
CA SER A 2 2.87 7.21 11.95
C SER A 2 1.53 6.86 12.58
N GLY A 3 1.14 5.58 12.54
CA GLY A 3 -0.11 5.14 13.12
C GLY A 3 -0.23 3.62 13.18
N THR A 4 -1.36 3.15 13.71
CA THR A 4 -1.69 1.75 13.86
C THR A 4 -3.12 1.45 13.37
N SER A 5 -3.37 0.24 12.88
CA SER A 5 -4.68 -0.24 12.45
C SER A 5 -4.78 -1.76 12.56
N ARG A 6 -5.97 -2.33 12.33
CA ARG A 6 -6.22 -3.77 12.22
C ARG A 6 -6.86 -4.13 10.89
N LEU A 7 -6.31 -5.13 10.23
CA LEU A 7 -6.83 -5.72 9.00
C LEU A 7 -6.86 -7.24 9.16
N HIS A 8 -8.04 -7.88 9.07
CA HIS A 8 -8.18 -9.35 9.13
C HIS A 8 -7.38 -10.01 10.29
N ASP A 9 -7.48 -9.45 11.52
CA ASP A 9 -6.70 -9.81 12.70
C ASP A 9 -5.19 -9.51 12.62
N LEU A 10 -4.72 -8.92 11.52
CA LEU A 10 -3.37 -8.42 11.37
C LEU A 10 -3.24 -7.05 12.02
N PHE A 11 -2.27 -6.89 12.91
CA PHE A 11 -1.94 -5.61 13.50
C PHE A 11 -1.00 -4.84 12.56
N ILE A 12 -1.46 -3.70 12.03
CA ILE A 12 -0.69 -2.87 11.11
C ILE A 12 -0.14 -1.64 11.82
N ARG A 13 1.17 -1.45 11.71
CA ARG A 13 1.84 -0.18 12.02
C ARG A 13 2.32 0.45 10.73
N TRP A 14 2.24 1.75 10.61
CA TRP A 14 2.76 2.45 9.44
C TRP A 14 3.55 3.69 9.80
N GLU A 15 4.48 4.01 8.92
CA GLU A 15 5.24 5.26 8.89
C GLU A 15 5.11 5.84 7.49
N ALA A 16 4.87 7.14 7.41
CA ALA A 16 4.71 7.81 6.12
C ALA A 16 5.98 8.54 5.73
N MET A 17 6.27 8.55 4.43
CA MET A 17 7.25 9.42 3.82
C MET A 17 6.95 10.89 4.14
N THR A 18 7.99 11.67 4.36
CA THR A 18 7.87 13.11 4.53
C THR A 18 7.72 13.83 3.18
N PRO A 19 7.16 15.06 3.16
CA PRO A 19 7.10 15.85 1.93
C PRO A 19 8.48 16.13 1.30
N GLY A 20 9.52 16.27 2.11
CA GLY A 20 10.90 16.46 1.63
C GLY A 20 11.46 15.22 0.93
N GLU A 21 11.23 14.03 1.49
CA GLU A 21 11.60 12.76 0.85
C GLU A 21 10.85 12.56 -0.47
N PHE A 22 9.58 12.95 -0.52
CA PHE A 22 8.79 12.90 -1.76
C PHE A 22 9.34 13.85 -2.82
N ALA A 23 9.71 15.07 -2.46
CA ALA A 23 10.29 16.05 -3.38
C ALA A 23 11.63 15.58 -3.97
N ALA A 24 12.38 14.75 -3.24
CA ALA A 24 13.60 14.11 -3.72
C ALA A 24 13.35 12.90 -4.66
N ALA A 25 12.12 12.63 -5.07
CA ALA A 25 11.71 11.56 -5.98
C ALA A 25 12.23 10.16 -5.60
N GLY A 26 12.46 9.92 -4.31
CA GLY A 26 12.99 8.67 -3.80
C GLY A 26 14.51 8.52 -3.86
N ALA A 27 15.27 9.57 -4.14
CA ALA A 27 16.73 9.50 -4.28
C ALA A 27 17.48 8.95 -3.04
N THR A 28 16.85 8.99 -1.88
CA THR A 28 17.40 8.44 -0.62
C THR A 28 16.81 7.08 -0.26
N LEU A 29 15.91 6.53 -1.09
CA LEU A 29 15.27 5.25 -0.84
C LEU A 29 16.13 4.11 -1.37
N GLU A 30 16.43 3.17 -0.50
CA GLU A 30 16.89 1.84 -0.86
C GLU A 30 15.70 0.88 -0.66
N ILE A 31 15.26 0.26 -1.77
CA ILE A 31 14.12 -0.65 -1.79
C ILE A 31 14.62 -2.03 -2.18
N THR A 32 14.51 -2.99 -1.27
CA THR A 32 14.71 -4.40 -1.59
C THR A 32 13.40 -5.00 -2.09
N TYR A 33 13.48 -5.88 -3.09
CA TYR A 33 12.31 -6.52 -3.68
C TYR A 33 12.56 -8.00 -3.99
N GLY A 34 11.49 -8.76 -4.02
CA GLY A 34 11.53 -10.16 -4.44
C GLY A 34 10.14 -10.74 -4.60
N TRP A 35 10.12 -11.97 -5.12
CA TRP A 35 8.92 -12.72 -5.43
C TRP A 35 8.75 -13.86 -4.45
N THR A 36 7.51 -14.12 -4.04
CA THR A 36 7.16 -15.21 -3.14
C THR A 36 5.72 -15.64 -3.37
N GLU A 37 5.41 -16.89 -2.99
CA GLU A 37 4.04 -17.38 -3.02
C GLU A 37 3.21 -16.78 -1.89
N SER A 38 1.94 -16.55 -2.17
CA SER A 38 0.93 -16.12 -1.21
C SER A 38 -0.39 -16.87 -1.42
N PRO A 39 -1.37 -16.75 -0.51
CA PRO A 39 -2.72 -17.31 -0.74
C PRO A 39 -3.42 -16.78 -2.01
N PHE A 40 -2.92 -15.69 -2.59
CA PHE A 40 -3.45 -15.07 -3.81
C PHE A 40 -2.55 -15.29 -5.03
N GLY A 41 -1.63 -16.27 -4.96
CA GLY A 41 -0.64 -16.56 -5.99
C GLY A 41 0.66 -15.78 -5.81
N GLU A 42 1.47 -15.80 -6.84
CA GLU A 42 2.79 -15.19 -6.82
C GLU A 42 2.71 -13.67 -6.61
N THR A 43 3.51 -13.20 -5.67
CA THR A 43 3.42 -11.84 -5.13
C THR A 43 4.79 -11.16 -5.15
N LEU A 44 4.85 -9.97 -5.73
CA LEU A 44 5.95 -9.04 -5.57
C LEU A 44 5.85 -8.36 -4.21
N VAL A 45 6.94 -8.37 -3.47
CA VAL A 45 7.06 -7.61 -2.22
C VAL A 45 8.22 -6.66 -2.33
N MET A 46 7.98 -5.41 -1.99
CA MET A 46 8.98 -4.36 -1.91
C MET A 46 9.05 -3.80 -0.50
N ARG A 47 10.23 -3.58 0.02
CA ARG A 47 10.42 -3.04 1.37
C ARG A 47 11.64 -2.15 1.49
N THR A 48 11.55 -1.24 2.43
CA THR A 48 12.66 -0.42 2.93
C THR A 48 13.03 -0.88 4.33
N ASN A 49 14.02 -0.27 4.94
CA ASN A 49 14.34 -0.45 6.37
C ASN A 49 13.18 -0.02 7.30
N ARG A 50 12.20 0.77 6.79
CA ARG A 50 11.03 1.27 7.54
C ARG A 50 9.80 0.36 7.43
N GLY A 51 9.79 -0.59 6.53
CA GLY A 51 8.70 -1.56 6.36
C GLY A 51 8.35 -1.88 4.90
N VAL A 52 7.27 -2.63 4.70
CA VAL A 52 6.74 -2.95 3.38
C VAL A 52 6.22 -1.67 2.72
N CYS A 53 6.71 -1.39 1.52
CA CYS A 53 6.34 -0.22 0.73
C CYS A 53 5.65 -0.57 -0.60
N GLY A 54 5.69 -1.85 -0.99
CA GLY A 54 5.00 -2.37 -2.18
C GLY A 54 4.57 -3.81 -1.99
N LEU A 55 3.38 -4.14 -2.49
CA LEU A 55 2.85 -5.49 -2.59
C LEU A 55 1.92 -5.57 -3.79
N ALA A 56 2.26 -6.40 -4.77
CA ALA A 56 1.49 -6.58 -6.00
C ALA A 56 1.41 -8.05 -6.38
N PHE A 57 0.26 -8.48 -6.92
CA PHE A 57 0.03 -9.85 -7.36
C PHE A 57 0.32 -9.99 -8.85
N ALA A 58 1.04 -11.06 -9.23
CA ALA A 58 1.39 -11.32 -10.62
C ALA A 58 0.27 -11.98 -11.43
N ALA A 59 -0.75 -12.51 -10.76
CA ALA A 59 -1.78 -13.36 -11.38
C ALA A 59 -2.49 -12.69 -12.57
N ASP A 60 -2.77 -11.39 -12.46
CA ASP A 60 -3.57 -10.67 -13.48
C ASP A 60 -2.72 -10.09 -14.62
N ILE A 61 -1.51 -9.62 -14.34
CA ILE A 61 -0.71 -8.82 -15.28
C ILE A 61 0.69 -9.41 -15.56
N GLY A 62 1.07 -10.46 -14.86
CA GLY A 62 2.39 -11.08 -14.94
C GLY A 62 3.48 -10.34 -14.14
N ARG A 63 4.59 -11.04 -13.91
CA ARG A 63 5.72 -10.54 -13.10
C ARG A 63 6.31 -9.23 -13.62
N GLU A 64 6.63 -9.21 -14.91
CA GLU A 64 7.31 -8.06 -15.51
C GLU A 64 6.47 -6.79 -15.41
N ALA A 65 5.18 -6.87 -15.77
CA ALA A 65 4.28 -5.72 -15.70
C ALA A 65 4.05 -5.26 -14.25
N ALA A 66 3.90 -6.19 -13.30
CA ALA A 66 3.76 -5.87 -11.89
C ALA A 66 5.01 -5.17 -11.34
N PHE A 67 6.20 -5.65 -11.70
CA PHE A 67 7.46 -5.02 -11.30
C PHE A 67 7.62 -3.62 -11.91
N GLN A 68 7.37 -3.47 -13.21
CA GLN A 68 7.50 -2.19 -13.91
C GLN A 68 6.53 -1.15 -13.37
N ASP A 69 5.26 -1.52 -13.11
CA ASP A 69 4.29 -0.60 -12.49
C ASP A 69 4.80 -0.07 -11.15
N MET A 70 5.41 -0.93 -10.33
CA MET A 70 5.91 -0.54 -9.02
C MET A 70 7.22 0.26 -9.12
N ALA A 71 8.15 -0.15 -9.98
CA ALA A 71 9.47 0.47 -10.13
C ALA A 71 9.37 1.90 -10.68
N THR A 72 8.48 2.15 -11.64
CA THR A 72 8.27 3.47 -12.23
C THR A 72 7.75 4.52 -11.27
N ARG A 73 7.21 4.12 -10.13
CA ARG A 73 6.70 5.04 -9.10
C ARG A 73 7.82 5.81 -8.39
N TRP A 74 9.04 5.24 -8.37
CA TRP A 74 10.20 5.78 -7.64
C TRP A 74 11.45 5.70 -8.51
N PRO A 75 11.53 6.51 -9.58
CA PRO A 75 12.59 6.37 -10.59
C PRO A 75 13.99 6.66 -10.05
N MET A 76 14.11 7.36 -8.92
CA MET A 76 15.39 7.69 -8.30
C MET A 76 15.75 6.75 -7.13
N ALA A 77 14.89 5.80 -6.77
CA ALA A 77 15.18 4.84 -5.71
C ALA A 77 16.17 3.76 -6.20
N ALA A 78 17.04 3.33 -5.30
CA ALA A 78 17.92 2.18 -5.55
C ALA A 78 17.10 0.89 -5.32
N LEU A 79 16.80 0.16 -6.41
CA LEU A 79 16.10 -1.13 -6.35
C LEU A 79 17.13 -2.27 -6.28
N ARG A 80 17.04 -3.12 -5.26
CA ARG A 80 17.91 -4.28 -5.05
C ARG A 80 17.12 -5.57 -4.94
N PRO A 81 17.42 -6.62 -5.73
CA PRO A 81 16.78 -7.92 -5.55
C PRO A 81 17.21 -8.54 -4.23
N GLU A 82 16.25 -9.13 -3.53
CA GLU A 82 16.47 -9.90 -2.31
C GLU A 82 16.17 -11.37 -2.58
N GLN A 83 17.15 -12.26 -2.38
CA GLN A 83 17.02 -13.70 -2.66
C GLN A 83 16.60 -14.51 -1.43
N THR A 84 16.80 -13.97 -0.21
CA THR A 84 16.55 -14.70 1.05
C THR A 84 15.81 -13.82 2.04
N GLY A 85 14.89 -14.41 2.79
CA GLY A 85 14.20 -13.73 3.89
C GLY A 85 12.83 -13.13 3.59
N LEU A 86 12.46 -12.96 2.31
CA LEU A 86 11.14 -12.46 1.95
C LEU A 86 10.03 -13.46 2.25
N SER A 87 10.25 -14.75 1.99
CA SER A 87 9.24 -15.80 2.18
C SER A 87 8.68 -15.80 3.61
N SER A 88 9.55 -15.79 4.61
CA SER A 88 9.12 -15.80 6.02
C SER A 88 8.43 -14.49 6.44
N ALA A 89 8.89 -13.36 5.92
CA ALA A 89 8.26 -12.06 6.19
C ALA A 89 6.86 -11.99 5.58
N VAL A 90 6.70 -12.50 4.35
CA VAL A 90 5.42 -12.50 3.63
C VAL A 90 4.46 -13.55 4.20
N GLU A 91 4.92 -14.77 4.50
CA GLU A 91 4.08 -15.75 5.18
C GLU A 91 3.45 -15.19 6.46
N ASN A 92 4.21 -14.38 7.21
CA ASN A 92 3.70 -13.73 8.41
C ASN A 92 2.63 -12.66 8.11
N LEU A 93 2.64 -12.01 6.93
CA LEU A 93 1.61 -11.04 6.56
C LEU A 93 0.23 -11.67 6.43
N PHE A 94 0.16 -12.93 6.03
CA PHE A 94 -1.10 -13.65 5.80
C PHE A 94 -1.53 -14.55 6.98
N LYS A 95 -0.71 -14.64 8.04
CA LYS A 95 -1.06 -15.42 9.24
C LYS A 95 -1.99 -14.62 10.17
N PRO A 96 -3.01 -15.27 10.77
CA PRO A 96 -3.83 -14.63 11.80
C PRO A 96 -2.98 -14.15 12.99
N LYS A 97 -3.38 -13.03 13.58
CA LYS A 97 -2.74 -12.41 14.77
C LYS A 97 -1.28 -12.00 14.59
N SER A 98 -0.82 -11.89 13.35
CA SER A 98 0.52 -11.37 13.03
C SER A 98 0.56 -9.85 13.00
N SER A 99 1.72 -9.29 12.69
CA SER A 99 1.88 -7.84 12.57
C SER A 99 2.65 -7.46 11.30
N ALA A 100 2.28 -6.34 10.69
CA ALA A 100 2.96 -5.76 9.55
C ALA A 100 3.41 -4.34 9.86
N LYS A 101 4.62 -4.00 9.42
CA LYS A 101 5.10 -2.61 9.39
C LYS A 101 5.10 -2.13 7.95
N LEU A 102 4.37 -1.04 7.68
CA LEU A 102 4.27 -0.44 6.35
C LEU A 102 5.08 0.87 6.29
N HIS A 103 5.70 1.10 5.16
CA HIS A 103 6.27 2.39 4.80
C HIS A 103 5.44 2.99 3.66
N LEU A 104 4.60 3.97 3.98
CA LEU A 104 3.72 4.63 3.02
C LEU A 104 4.53 5.64 2.19
N ILE A 105 4.83 5.27 0.96
CA ILE A 105 5.61 6.08 0.02
C ILE A 105 4.67 6.60 -1.06
N GLY A 106 4.47 7.93 -1.13
CA GLY A 106 3.54 8.56 -2.07
C GLY A 106 3.43 10.05 -1.89
N ALA A 107 2.71 10.71 -2.80
CA ALA A 107 2.37 12.12 -2.66
C ALA A 107 1.61 12.37 -1.34
N PRO A 108 1.77 13.55 -0.72
CA PRO A 108 1.12 13.85 0.56
C PRO A 108 -0.41 13.62 0.56
N PHE A 109 -1.08 13.90 -0.55
CA PHE A 109 -2.51 13.63 -0.69
C PHE A 109 -2.82 12.13 -0.73
N GLN A 110 -2.04 11.34 -1.47
CA GLN A 110 -2.20 9.89 -1.54
C GLN A 110 -2.01 9.25 -0.17
N ILE A 111 -0.98 9.67 0.57
CA ILE A 111 -0.72 9.18 1.93
C ILE A 111 -1.91 9.46 2.84
N LYS A 112 -2.53 10.64 2.80
CA LYS A 112 -3.74 10.94 3.58
C LYS A 112 -4.90 10.00 3.23
N VAL A 113 -5.10 9.69 1.95
CA VAL A 113 -6.14 8.77 1.50
C VAL A 113 -5.85 7.35 2.01
N TRP A 114 -4.61 6.85 1.88
CA TRP A 114 -4.25 5.51 2.33
C TRP A 114 -4.33 5.37 3.86
N GLN A 115 -3.98 6.41 4.62
CA GLN A 115 -4.18 6.45 6.06
C GLN A 115 -5.67 6.36 6.42
N ALA A 116 -6.54 7.06 5.69
CA ALA A 116 -7.99 6.98 5.88
C ALA A 116 -8.52 5.57 5.57
N LEU A 117 -8.02 4.91 4.50
CA LEU A 117 -8.36 3.52 4.21
C LEU A 117 -7.98 2.57 5.36
N LEU A 118 -6.79 2.74 5.93
CA LEU A 118 -6.31 1.93 7.05
C LEU A 118 -7.17 2.10 8.33
N GLN A 119 -7.95 3.18 8.43
CA GLN A 119 -8.88 3.40 9.56
C GLN A 119 -10.24 2.74 9.36
N ILE A 120 -10.55 2.22 8.17
CA ILE A 120 -11.82 1.51 7.93
C ILE A 120 -11.77 0.16 8.65
N PRO A 121 -12.65 -0.09 9.66
CA PRO A 121 -12.62 -1.32 10.42
C PRO A 121 -12.88 -2.57 9.57
N SER A 122 -12.46 -3.74 10.05
CA SER A 122 -12.81 -5.01 9.42
C SER A 122 -14.32 -5.18 9.35
N GLY A 123 -14.83 -5.70 8.22
CA GLY A 123 -16.27 -5.86 7.98
C GLY A 123 -17.03 -4.56 7.63
N HIS A 124 -16.33 -3.43 7.55
CA HIS A 124 -16.94 -2.15 7.17
C HIS A 124 -16.42 -1.69 5.81
N VAL A 125 -17.25 -0.87 5.15
CA VAL A 125 -16.92 -0.20 3.90
C VAL A 125 -17.10 1.31 4.06
N SER A 126 -16.50 2.09 3.18
CA SER A 126 -16.67 3.54 3.12
C SER A 126 -16.84 3.98 1.68
N THR A 127 -17.45 5.14 1.43
CA THR A 127 -17.52 5.69 0.08
C THR A 127 -16.34 6.62 -0.19
N TYR A 128 -15.99 6.81 -1.47
CA TYR A 128 -14.99 7.82 -1.85
C TYR A 128 -15.32 9.21 -1.31
N SER A 129 -16.63 9.53 -1.20
CA SER A 129 -17.09 10.81 -0.65
C SER A 129 -16.87 10.90 0.86
N ASP A 130 -17.05 9.79 1.59
CA ASP A 130 -16.79 9.76 3.04
C ASP A 130 -15.29 9.85 3.33
N ILE A 131 -14.47 9.15 2.55
CA ILE A 131 -13.02 9.25 2.63
C ILE A 131 -12.58 10.70 2.34
N ALA A 132 -13.13 11.35 1.30
CA ALA A 132 -12.83 12.74 0.98
C ALA A 132 -13.19 13.69 2.13
N ARG A 133 -14.31 13.47 2.81
CA ARG A 133 -14.71 14.23 4.01
C ARG A 133 -13.74 13.97 5.18
N ALA A 134 -13.39 12.72 5.42
CA ALA A 134 -12.50 12.33 6.51
C ALA A 134 -11.11 12.98 6.40
N ILE A 135 -10.58 13.14 5.18
CA ILE A 135 -9.30 13.82 4.93
C ILE A 135 -9.44 15.34 4.77
N GLN A 136 -10.61 15.93 5.10
CA GLN A 136 -10.90 17.35 5.00
C GLN A 136 -10.79 17.93 3.57
N ALA A 137 -11.08 17.12 2.56
CA ALA A 137 -11.08 17.49 1.15
C ALA A 137 -12.38 17.06 0.43
N PRO A 138 -13.59 17.51 0.87
CA PRO A 138 -14.87 16.98 0.41
C PRO A 138 -15.13 17.15 -1.10
N LYS A 139 -14.47 18.11 -1.75
CA LYS A 139 -14.56 18.35 -3.19
C LYS A 139 -13.61 17.45 -4.01
N ALA A 140 -12.68 16.73 -3.37
CA ALA A 140 -11.63 15.97 -4.03
C ALA A 140 -11.99 14.50 -4.30
N VAL A 141 -13.27 14.14 -4.45
CA VAL A 141 -13.75 12.75 -4.57
C VAL A 141 -13.08 12.00 -5.73
N ARG A 142 -12.88 12.64 -6.90
CA ARG A 142 -12.15 12.02 -8.03
C ARG A 142 -10.69 11.74 -7.69
N ALA A 143 -10.03 12.71 -7.06
CA ALA A 143 -8.64 12.56 -6.64
C ALA A 143 -8.48 11.44 -5.58
N VAL A 144 -9.47 11.28 -4.69
CA VAL A 144 -9.53 10.14 -3.76
C VAL A 144 -9.63 8.83 -4.54
N GLY A 145 -10.53 8.71 -5.51
CA GLY A 145 -10.63 7.51 -6.36
C GLY A 145 -9.31 7.18 -7.06
N THR A 146 -8.65 8.19 -7.64
CA THR A 146 -7.32 8.02 -8.26
C THR A 146 -6.27 7.55 -7.24
N ALA A 147 -6.26 8.12 -6.03
CA ALA A 147 -5.32 7.72 -4.99
C ALA A 147 -5.58 6.30 -4.48
N VAL A 148 -6.85 5.89 -4.36
CA VAL A 148 -7.23 4.50 -4.02
C VAL A 148 -6.73 3.53 -5.09
N GLY A 149 -6.93 3.82 -6.38
CA GLY A 149 -6.45 2.99 -7.49
C GLY A 149 -4.92 2.95 -7.61
N ARG A 150 -4.21 3.92 -7.05
CA ARG A 150 -2.74 3.94 -7.00
C ARG A 150 -2.14 3.34 -5.72
N ASN A 151 -2.94 2.58 -4.96
CA ASN A 151 -2.46 1.88 -3.77
C ASN A 151 -1.24 0.99 -4.09
N PRO A 152 -0.05 1.25 -3.50
CA PRO A 152 1.15 0.46 -3.79
C PRO A 152 1.24 -0.82 -2.97
N ILE A 153 0.43 -0.98 -1.92
CA ILE A 153 0.49 -2.10 -0.98
C ILE A 153 -0.85 -2.83 -0.99
N SER A 154 -1.09 -3.56 -2.08
CA SER A 154 -2.32 -4.32 -2.29
C SER A 154 -2.64 -5.21 -1.08
N TRP A 155 -3.92 -5.43 -0.81
CA TRP A 155 -4.44 -6.19 0.32
C TRP A 155 -4.19 -5.55 1.69
N LEU A 156 -2.96 -5.12 2.02
CA LEU A 156 -2.61 -4.51 3.33
C LEU A 156 -3.19 -3.10 3.50
N ILE A 157 -3.30 -2.32 2.44
CA ILE A 157 -4.12 -1.10 2.42
C ILE A 157 -5.46 -1.48 1.79
N PRO A 158 -6.58 -1.45 2.54
CA PRO A 158 -7.84 -2.06 2.11
C PRO A 158 -8.60 -1.19 1.09
N CYS A 159 -8.06 -1.04 -0.12
CA CYS A 159 -8.72 -0.33 -1.22
C CYS A 159 -10.07 -0.97 -1.61
N HIS A 160 -10.21 -2.28 -1.44
CA HIS A 160 -11.44 -3.03 -1.64
C HIS A 160 -12.59 -2.66 -0.67
N ARG A 161 -12.32 -1.86 0.36
CA ARG A 161 -13.35 -1.31 1.27
C ARG A 161 -13.86 0.07 0.85
N ALA A 162 -13.31 0.64 -0.23
CA ALA A 162 -13.77 1.91 -0.79
C ALA A 162 -14.73 1.65 -1.95
N LEU A 163 -15.97 2.16 -1.83
CA LEU A 163 -17.03 1.94 -2.80
C LEU A 163 -17.50 3.26 -3.43
N ARG A 164 -18.12 3.17 -4.58
CA ARG A 164 -18.95 4.26 -5.13
C ARG A 164 -20.20 4.42 -4.27
N LYS A 165 -20.85 5.59 -4.32
CA LYS A 165 -22.14 5.80 -3.65
C LYS A 165 -23.22 4.80 -4.09
N THR A 166 -23.09 4.23 -5.27
CA THR A 166 -23.98 3.18 -5.80
C THR A 166 -23.74 1.81 -5.19
N GLY A 167 -22.71 1.65 -4.33
CA GLY A 167 -22.29 0.37 -3.76
C GLY A 167 -21.35 -0.44 -4.66
N ALA A 168 -21.06 0.04 -5.87
CA ALA A 168 -20.11 -0.63 -6.77
C ALA A 168 -18.65 -0.33 -6.39
N LEU A 169 -17.74 -1.25 -6.70
CA LEU A 169 -16.29 -1.00 -6.70
C LEU A 169 -15.93 0.04 -7.77
N GLY A 170 -14.86 0.76 -7.53
CA GLY A 170 -14.34 1.81 -8.42
C GLY A 170 -13.60 1.29 -9.60
#